data_426fc871fbd58e8593bf3a3dac93870d
#
_entry.id   426fc871fbd58e8593bf3a3dac93870d
#
_cell.length_a   1.000
_cell.length_b   1.000
_cell.length_c   1.000
_cell.angle_alpha   90.00
_cell.angle_beta   90.00
_cell.angle_gamma   90.00
#
_symmetry.space_group_name_H-M   'P 1'
#
loop_
_entity.id
_entity.type
_entity.pdbx_description
1 polymer ?
#
loop_
_entity_poly.entity_id
_entity_poly.type
_entity_poly.pdbx_seq_one_letter_code
_entity_poly.pdbx_strand_id
1 'polypeptide(L)'
;MLTAFIGMPGLGAKLLAMMNSFKLGRSFEIGITIVLLAVTLDRLSKAWVVKQPEHFEKGTPWWQRHFFLVLGLATFVFFMVIAQFIPILDEVGRRQSLSMGKEIDGIIKGFLNFEWVKASTEFIRWFFNLWILIPTERALLFIPTFGVIAAVTGICYTFGGKRPALIGFIFFTIVAALGWWDRAMLTLHSTVTSVFLSFLFGMPLAIWAARTERASRAMIFVCDTAQTFPSFIYLLPAIMLFGITPVTVILAILVYTMVPVVRYTIEGLRGVPPELTEAADMAGATRWQKLWNVQLPLAMPTIAVGLNQALIFAFFMVIIAAFIGTRDLGQEMQRTLAGTHLGKNFTLGFSVVFMALTFDIAINAWAEKRRKMLGL
;
A
#
# COMPACT_ATOMS: atom_id res chain seq x y z
N MET A 1 -5.10 6.00 -12.10
CA MET A 1 -3.73 6.52 -11.99
C MET A 1 -2.72 5.71 -12.81
N LEU A 2 -2.70 4.37 -12.71
CA LEU A 2 -1.84 3.54 -13.57
C LEU A 2 -2.05 3.82 -15.06
N THR A 3 -3.27 4.14 -15.46
CA THR A 3 -3.61 4.53 -16.84
C THR A 3 -2.96 5.84 -17.30
N ALA A 4 -2.55 6.71 -16.37
CA ALA A 4 -1.83 7.94 -16.70
C ALA A 4 -0.43 7.66 -17.29
N PHE A 5 0.17 6.52 -16.93
CA PHE A 5 1.48 6.10 -17.45
C PHE A 5 1.46 5.72 -18.94
N ILE A 6 0.32 5.26 -19.41
CA ILE A 6 0.09 4.95 -20.82
C ILE A 6 -0.56 6.12 -21.57
N GLY A 7 -0.51 7.35 -21.00
CA GLY A 7 -0.98 8.56 -21.65
C GLY A 7 -2.50 8.79 -21.62
N MET A 8 -3.25 8.03 -20.82
CA MET A 8 -4.70 8.25 -20.70
C MET A 8 -4.98 9.59 -20.01
N PRO A 9 -5.82 10.46 -20.62
CA PRO A 9 -6.19 11.74 -20.02
C PRO A 9 -7.03 11.53 -18.76
N GLY A 10 -6.85 12.42 -17.75
CA GLY A 10 -7.64 12.39 -16.51
C GLY A 10 -6.90 13.03 -15.35
N LEU A 11 -7.48 12.96 -14.14
CA LEU A 11 -6.89 13.52 -12.92
C LEU A 11 -5.52 12.89 -12.59
N GLY A 12 -5.34 11.60 -12.88
CA GLY A 12 -4.07 10.92 -12.69
C GLY A 12 -2.93 11.49 -13.54
N ALA A 13 -3.19 11.79 -14.82
CA ALA A 13 -2.21 12.41 -15.71
C ALA A 13 -1.86 13.83 -15.26
N LYS A 14 -2.87 14.61 -14.82
CA LYS A 14 -2.66 15.96 -14.28
C LYS A 14 -1.83 15.90 -12.98
N LEU A 15 -2.11 14.96 -12.09
CA LEU A 15 -1.34 14.77 -10.87
C LEU A 15 0.13 14.45 -11.18
N LEU A 16 0.36 13.50 -12.08
CA LEU A 16 1.70 13.11 -12.50
C LEU A 16 2.48 14.30 -13.10
N ALA A 17 1.84 15.08 -13.98
CA ALA A 17 2.46 16.27 -14.57
C ALA A 17 2.82 17.33 -13.51
N MET A 18 1.96 17.52 -12.49
CA MET A 18 2.23 18.45 -11.40
C MET A 18 3.35 17.95 -10.46
N MET A 19 3.41 16.65 -10.19
CA MET A 19 4.49 16.03 -9.42
C MET A 19 5.84 16.19 -10.14
N ASN A 20 5.91 15.86 -11.42
CA ASN A 20 7.11 15.98 -12.23
C ASN A 20 7.57 17.45 -12.37
N SER A 21 6.65 18.41 -12.25
CA SER A 21 6.92 19.85 -12.27
C SER A 21 7.19 20.44 -10.88
N PHE A 22 7.27 19.62 -9.83
CA PHE A 22 7.45 20.05 -8.43
C PHE A 22 6.44 21.09 -7.93
N LYS A 23 5.23 21.11 -8.49
CA LYS A 23 4.12 21.94 -8.05
C LYS A 23 3.34 21.21 -6.95
N LEU A 24 3.93 21.13 -5.75
CA LEU A 24 3.49 20.26 -4.68
C LEU A 24 2.08 20.58 -4.18
N GLY A 25 1.75 21.86 -4.01
CA GLY A 25 0.41 22.28 -3.56
C GLY A 25 -0.69 21.91 -4.56
N ARG A 26 -0.45 22.07 -5.86
CA ARG A 26 -1.40 21.61 -6.89
C ARG A 26 -1.48 20.09 -6.96
N SER A 27 -0.36 19.39 -6.75
CA SER A 27 -0.35 17.93 -6.67
C SER A 27 -1.20 17.46 -5.50
N PHE A 28 -1.09 18.13 -4.35
CA PHE A 28 -1.88 17.84 -3.15
C PHE A 28 -3.38 18.12 -3.37
N GLU A 29 -3.75 19.23 -4.00
CA GLU A 29 -5.12 19.57 -4.37
C GLU A 29 -5.77 18.49 -5.26
N ILE A 30 -5.08 18.08 -6.33
CA ILE A 30 -5.54 17.00 -7.21
C ILE A 30 -5.59 15.67 -6.44
N GLY A 31 -4.59 15.40 -5.59
CA GLY A 31 -4.53 14.24 -4.74
C GLY A 31 -5.75 14.12 -3.83
N ILE A 32 -6.11 15.19 -3.12
CA ILE A 32 -7.33 15.24 -2.29
C ILE A 32 -8.58 14.98 -3.12
N THR A 33 -8.70 15.58 -4.31
CA THR A 33 -9.85 15.35 -5.19
C THR A 33 -10.00 13.87 -5.54
N ILE A 34 -8.88 13.19 -5.86
CA ILE A 34 -8.89 11.75 -6.15
C ILE A 34 -9.26 10.93 -4.91
N VAL A 35 -8.79 11.31 -3.72
CA VAL A 35 -9.17 10.67 -2.44
C VAL A 35 -10.66 10.80 -2.20
N LEU A 36 -11.21 12.00 -2.32
CA LEU A 36 -12.64 12.23 -2.10
C LEU A 36 -13.49 11.38 -3.04
N LEU A 37 -13.10 11.29 -4.32
CA LEU A 37 -13.76 10.39 -5.28
C LEU A 37 -13.66 8.93 -4.86
N ALA A 38 -12.46 8.47 -4.48
CA ALA A 38 -12.24 7.08 -4.08
C ALA A 38 -13.04 6.71 -2.82
N VAL A 39 -13.02 7.59 -1.80
CA VAL A 39 -13.78 7.40 -0.55
C VAL A 39 -15.29 7.41 -0.82
N THR A 40 -15.76 8.31 -1.68
CA THR A 40 -17.19 8.36 -2.05
C THR A 40 -17.64 7.06 -2.71
N LEU A 41 -16.86 6.55 -3.69
CA LEU A 41 -17.16 5.30 -4.36
C LEU A 41 -17.09 4.09 -3.41
N ASP A 42 -16.11 4.05 -2.51
CA ASP A 42 -15.99 2.99 -1.50
C ASP A 42 -17.21 3.01 -0.56
N ARG A 43 -17.62 4.18 -0.06
CA ARG A 43 -18.79 4.30 0.81
C ARG A 43 -20.09 3.93 0.10
N LEU A 44 -20.25 4.31 -1.16
CA LEU A 44 -21.41 3.92 -1.96
C LEU A 44 -21.45 2.40 -2.17
N SER A 45 -20.32 1.79 -2.52
CA SER A 45 -20.22 0.34 -2.71
C SER A 45 -20.52 -0.42 -1.41
N LYS A 46 -19.96 0.00 -0.28
CA LYS A 46 -20.23 -0.61 1.03
C LYS A 46 -21.70 -0.44 1.45
N ALA A 47 -22.28 0.75 1.26
CA ALA A 47 -23.68 1.01 1.55
C ALA A 47 -24.60 0.09 0.72
N TRP A 48 -24.23 -0.17 -0.54
CA TRP A 48 -25.01 -1.10 -1.38
C TRP A 48 -24.97 -2.55 -0.86
N VAL A 49 -23.79 -3.04 -0.47
CA VAL A 49 -23.61 -4.40 0.05
C VAL A 49 -24.36 -4.60 1.38
N VAL A 50 -24.36 -3.60 2.25
CA VAL A 50 -25.00 -3.67 3.59
C VAL A 50 -26.50 -3.43 3.50
N LYS A 51 -27.02 -2.90 2.37
CA LYS A 51 -28.45 -2.67 2.21
C LYS A 51 -29.21 -3.98 2.27
N GLN A 52 -29.97 -4.18 3.37
CA GLN A 52 -30.86 -5.33 3.50
C GLN A 52 -31.96 -5.26 2.44
N PRO A 53 -32.41 -6.41 1.91
CA PRO A 53 -33.52 -6.43 0.98
C PRO A 53 -34.77 -5.86 1.66
N GLU A 54 -35.25 -4.73 1.19
CA GLU A 54 -36.48 -4.12 1.65
C GLU A 54 -37.65 -5.03 1.24
N HIS A 55 -38.46 -5.44 2.22
CA HIS A 55 -39.69 -6.17 1.94
C HIS A 55 -40.75 -5.16 1.50
N PHE A 56 -41.09 -5.19 0.22
CA PHE A 56 -42.17 -4.40 -0.33
C PHE A 56 -43.44 -5.24 -0.37
N GLU A 57 -44.58 -4.64 -0.02
CA GLU A 57 -45.88 -5.26 -0.16
C GLU A 57 -46.17 -5.65 -1.61
N LYS A 58 -46.87 -6.79 -1.82
CA LYS A 58 -47.27 -7.23 -3.15
C LYS A 58 -48.17 -6.19 -3.79
N GLY A 59 -47.68 -5.53 -4.84
CA GLY A 59 -48.41 -4.50 -5.56
C GLY A 59 -47.73 -3.13 -5.60
N THR A 60 -46.64 -2.91 -4.85
CA THR A 60 -45.86 -1.65 -4.92
C THR A 60 -45.32 -1.43 -6.33
N PRO A 61 -45.61 -0.30 -6.98
CA PRO A 61 -45.10 -0.01 -8.33
C PRO A 61 -43.58 0.08 -8.35
N TRP A 62 -42.97 -0.32 -9.48
CA TRP A 62 -41.51 -0.41 -9.65
C TRP A 62 -40.76 0.87 -9.29
N TRP A 63 -41.31 2.06 -9.63
CA TRP A 63 -40.70 3.37 -9.35
C TRP A 63 -40.67 3.73 -7.85
N GLN A 64 -41.62 3.24 -7.05
CA GLN A 64 -41.59 3.39 -5.59
C GLN A 64 -40.58 2.42 -4.97
N ARG A 65 -40.49 1.22 -5.52
CA ARG A 65 -39.51 0.21 -5.10
C ARG A 65 -38.06 0.66 -5.32
N HIS A 66 -37.84 1.48 -6.34
CA HIS A 66 -36.51 2.00 -6.70
C HIS A 66 -36.47 3.55 -6.66
N PHE A 67 -37.20 4.16 -5.72
CA PHE A 67 -37.39 5.61 -5.65
C PHE A 67 -36.07 6.40 -5.77
N PHE A 68 -35.02 6.02 -5.00
CA PHE A 68 -33.72 6.70 -5.06
C PHE A 68 -33.00 6.53 -6.40
N LEU A 69 -33.17 5.38 -7.06
CA LEU A 69 -32.63 5.14 -8.41
C LEU A 69 -33.35 6.02 -9.44
N VAL A 70 -34.68 6.06 -9.38
CA VAL A 70 -35.51 6.88 -10.28
C VAL A 70 -35.23 8.38 -10.04
N LEU A 71 -35.13 8.80 -8.77
CA LEU A 71 -34.79 10.19 -8.43
C LEU A 71 -33.39 10.55 -8.93
N GLY A 72 -32.39 9.68 -8.72
CA GLY A 72 -31.02 9.90 -9.20
C GLY A 72 -30.94 10.00 -10.71
N LEU A 73 -31.66 9.13 -11.42
CA LEU A 73 -31.72 9.14 -12.89
C LEU A 73 -32.48 10.36 -13.42
N ALA A 74 -33.56 10.73 -12.77
CA ALA A 74 -34.32 11.94 -13.10
C ALA A 74 -33.48 13.21 -12.87
N THR A 75 -32.75 13.28 -11.76
CA THR A 75 -31.86 14.41 -11.45
C THR A 75 -30.72 14.47 -12.47
N PHE A 76 -30.12 13.32 -12.83
CA PHE A 76 -29.07 13.26 -13.85
C PHE A 76 -29.57 13.77 -15.21
N VAL A 77 -30.73 13.28 -15.69
CA VAL A 77 -31.33 13.72 -16.96
C VAL A 77 -31.70 15.20 -16.89
N PHE A 78 -32.26 15.65 -15.78
CA PHE A 78 -32.61 17.05 -15.58
C PHE A 78 -31.38 17.97 -15.72
N PHE A 79 -30.27 17.64 -15.03
CA PHE A 79 -29.04 18.44 -15.14
C PHE A 79 -28.40 18.33 -16.52
N MET A 80 -28.47 17.17 -17.18
CA MET A 80 -27.96 16.98 -18.52
C MET A 80 -28.70 17.86 -19.55
N VAL A 81 -30.02 18.01 -19.36
CA VAL A 81 -30.85 18.89 -20.25
C VAL A 81 -30.59 20.35 -19.92
N ILE A 82 -30.57 20.74 -18.63
CA ILE A 82 -30.37 22.14 -18.25
C ILE A 82 -28.97 22.62 -18.60
N ALA A 83 -27.94 21.77 -18.51
CA ALA A 83 -26.57 22.11 -18.87
C ALA A 83 -26.44 22.60 -20.32
N GLN A 84 -27.34 22.16 -21.24
CA GLN A 84 -27.37 22.64 -22.62
C GLN A 84 -27.83 24.12 -22.72
N PHE A 85 -28.58 24.61 -21.73
CA PHE A 85 -29.09 25.98 -21.70
C PHE A 85 -28.29 26.90 -20.80
N ILE A 86 -27.59 26.36 -19.82
CA ILE A 86 -26.83 27.11 -18.82
C ILE A 86 -25.36 26.64 -18.86
N PRO A 87 -24.47 27.34 -19.59
CA PRO A 87 -23.09 26.90 -19.79
C PRO A 87 -22.29 26.71 -18.49
N ILE A 88 -22.65 27.39 -17.40
CA ILE A 88 -22.00 27.26 -16.11
C ILE A 88 -22.22 25.88 -15.44
N LEU A 89 -23.30 25.18 -15.85
CA LEU A 89 -23.60 23.82 -15.37
C LEU A 89 -22.88 22.73 -16.18
N ASP A 90 -22.48 23.05 -17.40
CA ASP A 90 -21.73 22.14 -18.26
C ASP A 90 -20.25 22.16 -17.88
N GLU A 91 -19.66 23.36 -17.79
CA GLU A 91 -18.24 23.50 -17.47
C GLU A 91 -18.01 24.67 -16.51
N VAL A 92 -17.43 24.37 -15.33
CA VAL A 92 -16.98 25.41 -14.40
C VAL A 92 -15.77 26.10 -15.03
N GLY A 93 -15.97 27.32 -15.51
CA GLY A 93 -14.90 28.11 -16.13
C GLY A 93 -13.67 28.26 -15.25
N ARG A 94 -12.48 28.33 -15.85
CA ARG A 94 -11.20 28.49 -15.11
C ARG A 94 -11.19 29.70 -14.15
N ARG A 95 -11.97 30.74 -14.42
CA ARG A 95 -12.10 31.92 -13.54
C ARG A 95 -12.91 31.64 -12.28
N GLN A 96 -13.75 30.60 -12.29
CA GLN A 96 -14.62 30.19 -11.17
C GLN A 96 -14.04 29.00 -10.41
N SER A 97 -12.96 28.37 -10.93
CA SER A 97 -12.29 27.30 -10.21
C SER A 97 -11.51 27.88 -9.02
N LEU A 98 -11.87 27.44 -7.83
CA LEU A 98 -11.11 27.69 -6.62
C LEU A 98 -9.85 26.83 -6.66
N SER A 99 -8.70 27.42 -6.93
CA SER A 99 -7.43 26.73 -6.81
C SER A 99 -6.67 27.27 -5.61
N MET A 100 -6.55 26.43 -4.59
CA MET A 100 -5.78 26.72 -3.37
C MET A 100 -4.33 26.24 -3.45
N GLY A 101 -3.88 25.82 -4.63
CA GLY A 101 -2.55 25.20 -4.80
C GLY A 101 -1.40 26.12 -4.43
N LYS A 102 -1.52 27.44 -4.63
CA LYS A 102 -0.50 28.42 -4.24
C LYS A 102 -0.46 28.64 -2.73
N GLU A 103 -1.62 28.75 -2.11
CA GLU A 103 -1.79 28.89 -0.65
C GLU A 103 -1.25 27.64 0.06
N ILE A 104 -1.60 26.47 -0.42
CA ILE A 104 -1.10 25.20 0.09
C ILE A 104 0.44 25.12 -0.07
N ASP A 105 0.99 25.51 -1.21
CA ASP A 105 2.44 25.59 -1.41
C ASP A 105 3.09 26.55 -0.40
N GLY A 106 2.44 27.69 -0.11
CA GLY A 106 2.89 28.66 0.89
C GLY A 106 2.90 28.08 2.31
N ILE A 107 1.83 27.42 2.71
CA ILE A 107 1.71 26.76 4.02
C ILE A 107 2.75 25.65 4.18
N ILE A 108 2.90 24.81 3.16
CA ILE A 108 3.87 23.71 3.19
C ILE A 108 5.29 24.25 3.29
N LYS A 109 5.65 25.24 2.45
CA LYS A 109 6.98 25.87 2.50
C LYS A 109 7.20 26.56 3.84
N GLY A 110 6.19 27.22 4.39
CA GLY A 110 6.26 27.81 5.73
C GLY A 110 6.56 26.76 6.80
N PHE A 111 5.83 25.64 6.78
CA PHE A 111 6.04 24.51 7.70
C PHE A 111 7.44 23.89 7.56
N LEU A 112 7.89 23.66 6.32
CA LEU A 112 9.21 23.10 6.04
C LEU A 112 10.35 24.04 6.42
N ASN A 113 10.11 25.35 6.53
CA ASN A 113 11.11 26.33 6.92
C ASN A 113 11.36 26.41 8.42
N PHE A 114 10.52 25.83 9.27
CA PHE A 114 10.83 25.73 10.69
C PHE A 114 12.13 24.97 10.93
N GLU A 115 13.02 25.53 11.74
CA GLU A 115 14.35 24.94 12.00
C GLU A 115 14.24 23.54 12.60
N TRP A 116 13.30 23.32 13.50
CA TRP A 116 13.08 21.99 14.09
C TRP A 116 12.60 20.95 13.05
N VAL A 117 11.81 21.35 12.04
CA VAL A 117 11.38 20.46 10.95
C VAL A 117 12.58 20.08 10.09
N LYS A 118 13.39 21.07 9.69
CA LYS A 118 14.62 20.84 8.91
C LYS A 118 15.58 19.92 9.66
N ALA A 119 15.87 20.23 10.92
CA ALA A 119 16.75 19.42 11.75
C ALA A 119 16.24 17.97 11.91
N SER A 120 14.93 17.80 12.16
CA SER A 120 14.32 16.47 12.28
C SER A 120 14.37 15.68 10.98
N THR A 121 14.05 16.30 9.84
CA THR A 121 14.07 15.63 8.54
C THR A 121 15.49 15.28 8.10
N GLU A 122 16.47 16.16 8.37
CA GLU A 122 17.88 15.90 8.11
C GLU A 122 18.41 14.77 8.99
N PHE A 123 18.07 14.76 10.29
CA PHE A 123 18.44 13.69 11.22
C PHE A 123 17.84 12.36 10.78
N ILE A 124 16.54 12.30 10.45
CA ILE A 124 15.89 11.08 9.96
C ILE A 124 16.56 10.59 8.68
N ARG A 125 16.81 11.49 7.72
CA ARG A 125 17.48 11.15 6.48
C ARG A 125 18.89 10.62 6.70
N TRP A 126 19.67 11.28 7.55
CA TRP A 126 21.02 10.86 7.93
C TRP A 126 20.99 9.48 8.62
N PHE A 127 20.13 9.30 9.62
CA PHE A 127 20.00 8.05 10.36
C PHE A 127 19.60 6.88 9.44
N PHE A 128 18.55 7.04 8.66
CA PHE A 128 18.10 5.98 7.74
C PHE A 128 19.15 5.64 6.70
N ASN A 129 19.79 6.63 6.09
CA ASN A 129 20.84 6.38 5.10
C ASN A 129 22.03 5.63 5.71
N LEU A 130 22.58 6.13 6.83
CA LEU A 130 23.83 5.62 7.36
C LEU A 130 23.66 4.26 8.04
N TRP A 131 22.59 4.09 8.81
CA TRP A 131 22.42 2.92 9.67
C TRP A 131 21.54 1.81 9.04
N ILE A 132 20.72 2.13 8.09
CA ILE A 132 19.78 1.17 7.51
C ILE A 132 20.07 0.95 6.02
N LEU A 133 19.95 2.00 5.18
CA LEU A 133 19.93 1.83 3.73
C LEU A 133 21.28 1.42 3.17
N ILE A 134 22.32 2.20 3.45
CA ILE A 134 23.67 1.92 2.92
C ILE A 134 24.20 0.56 3.36
N PRO A 135 24.13 0.16 4.66
CA PRO A 135 24.61 -1.14 5.09
C PRO A 135 23.82 -2.31 4.46
N THR A 136 22.50 -2.22 4.44
CA THR A 136 21.65 -3.31 3.91
C THR A 136 21.73 -3.43 2.39
N GLU A 137 21.81 -2.31 1.66
CA GLU A 137 22.03 -2.29 0.22
C GLU A 137 23.39 -2.91 -0.13
N ARG A 138 24.47 -2.46 0.55
CA ARG A 138 25.81 -3.02 0.33
C ARG A 138 25.89 -4.50 0.67
N ALA A 139 25.29 -4.91 1.77
CA ALA A 139 25.25 -6.31 2.18
C ALA A 139 24.54 -7.18 1.13
N LEU A 140 23.41 -6.72 0.58
CA LEU A 140 22.69 -7.47 -0.44
C LEU A 140 23.44 -7.52 -1.77
N LEU A 141 24.02 -6.40 -2.21
CA LEU A 141 24.78 -6.33 -3.46
C LEU A 141 26.15 -7.04 -3.38
N PHE A 142 26.69 -7.25 -2.17
CA PHE A 142 27.92 -8.02 -1.97
C PHE A 142 27.71 -9.52 -2.19
N ILE A 143 26.50 -10.03 -2.01
CA ILE A 143 26.19 -11.45 -2.20
C ILE A 143 26.16 -11.75 -3.70
N PRO A 144 26.96 -12.74 -4.18
CA PRO A 144 26.95 -13.11 -5.58
C PRO A 144 25.56 -13.67 -5.99
N THR A 145 25.22 -13.54 -7.27
CA THR A 145 23.91 -13.94 -7.82
C THR A 145 23.48 -15.34 -7.39
N PHE A 146 24.37 -16.32 -7.49
CA PHE A 146 24.07 -17.69 -7.05
C PHE A 146 23.85 -17.80 -5.54
N GLY A 147 24.51 -16.95 -4.74
CA GLY A 147 24.31 -16.89 -3.30
C GLY A 147 22.91 -16.40 -2.94
N VAL A 148 22.41 -15.38 -3.63
CA VAL A 148 21.04 -14.87 -3.43
C VAL A 148 20.02 -15.93 -3.86
N ILE A 149 20.20 -16.58 -5.03
CA ILE A 149 19.33 -17.65 -5.50
C ILE A 149 19.28 -18.79 -4.49
N ALA A 150 20.43 -19.21 -3.98
CA ALA A 150 20.52 -20.27 -2.96
C ALA A 150 19.83 -19.85 -1.65
N ALA A 151 20.05 -18.60 -1.18
CA ALA A 151 19.42 -18.08 0.03
C ALA A 151 17.89 -18.04 -0.10
N VAL A 152 17.37 -17.49 -1.19
CA VAL A 152 15.91 -17.44 -1.45
C VAL A 152 15.33 -18.85 -1.55
N THR A 153 16.00 -19.76 -2.26
CA THR A 153 15.57 -21.16 -2.36
C THR A 153 15.56 -21.84 -0.99
N GLY A 154 16.58 -21.60 -0.17
CA GLY A 154 16.66 -22.10 1.22
C GLY A 154 15.53 -21.56 2.10
N ILE A 155 15.24 -20.25 2.02
CA ILE A 155 14.12 -19.63 2.74
C ILE A 155 12.79 -20.26 2.31
N CYS A 156 12.56 -20.37 1.00
CA CYS A 156 11.35 -21.01 0.48
C CYS A 156 11.22 -22.47 0.92
N TYR A 157 12.35 -23.21 1.01
CA TYR A 157 12.35 -24.58 1.49
C TYR A 157 11.97 -24.69 2.97
N THR A 158 12.53 -23.84 3.81
CA THR A 158 12.22 -23.84 5.27
C THR A 158 10.78 -23.46 5.54
N PHE A 159 10.22 -22.54 4.79
CA PHE A 159 8.85 -22.07 4.96
C PHE A 159 7.83 -23.03 4.35
N GLY A 160 8.00 -23.42 3.10
CA GLY A 160 6.97 -24.13 2.36
C GLY A 160 7.37 -25.54 1.85
N GLY A 161 8.63 -25.98 2.05
CA GLY A 161 9.12 -27.25 1.60
C GLY A 161 9.55 -27.25 0.12
N LYS A 162 9.56 -28.45 -0.51
CA LYS A 162 10.17 -28.65 -1.84
C LYS A 162 9.53 -27.83 -2.97
N ARG A 163 8.19 -27.70 -2.99
CA ARG A 163 7.46 -26.99 -4.07
C ARG A 163 7.77 -25.50 -4.11
N PRO A 164 7.59 -24.73 -3.02
CA PRO A 164 8.01 -23.32 -3.00
C PRO A 164 9.49 -23.10 -3.28
N ALA A 165 10.37 -24.00 -2.80
CA ALA A 165 11.79 -23.92 -3.07
C ALA A 165 12.12 -24.04 -4.56
N LEU A 166 11.50 -25.00 -5.26
CA LEU A 166 11.69 -25.19 -6.70
C LEU A 166 11.19 -23.98 -7.49
N ILE A 167 10.03 -23.44 -7.13
CA ILE A 167 9.45 -22.25 -7.78
C ILE A 167 10.36 -21.05 -7.55
N GLY A 168 10.80 -20.81 -6.32
CA GLY A 168 11.71 -19.72 -5.98
C GLY A 168 13.04 -19.81 -6.73
N PHE A 169 13.61 -21.02 -6.82
CA PHE A 169 14.81 -21.25 -7.61
C PHE A 169 14.60 -20.90 -9.10
N ILE A 170 13.53 -21.40 -9.72
CA ILE A 170 13.22 -21.13 -11.12
C ILE A 170 13.00 -19.63 -11.35
N PHE A 171 12.18 -18.98 -10.54
CA PHE A 171 11.84 -17.56 -10.72
C PHE A 171 13.06 -16.65 -10.56
N PHE A 172 13.88 -16.85 -9.53
CA PHE A 172 15.09 -16.05 -9.35
C PHE A 172 16.15 -16.34 -10.40
N THR A 173 16.24 -17.58 -10.91
CA THR A 173 17.12 -17.91 -12.04
C THR A 173 16.67 -17.20 -13.32
N ILE A 174 15.34 -17.13 -13.57
CA ILE A 174 14.80 -16.37 -14.70
C ILE A 174 15.12 -14.89 -14.54
N VAL A 175 14.90 -14.30 -13.35
CA VAL A 175 15.23 -12.88 -13.08
C VAL A 175 16.71 -12.60 -13.35
N ALA A 176 17.60 -13.50 -12.95
CA ALA A 176 19.04 -13.38 -13.24
C ALA A 176 19.34 -13.45 -14.76
N ALA A 177 18.66 -14.35 -15.48
CA ALA A 177 18.84 -14.54 -16.94
C ALA A 177 18.29 -13.35 -17.76
N LEU A 178 17.33 -12.58 -17.24
CA LEU A 178 16.77 -11.43 -17.93
C LEU A 178 17.70 -10.20 -18.00
N GLY A 179 18.85 -10.23 -17.32
CA GLY A 179 19.88 -9.19 -17.40
C GLY A 179 19.62 -7.92 -16.58
N TRP A 180 18.60 -7.94 -15.70
CA TRP A 180 18.24 -6.79 -14.84
C TRP A 180 18.57 -7.04 -13.37
N TRP A 181 19.53 -7.90 -13.07
CA TRP A 181 19.83 -8.39 -11.73
C TRP A 181 20.08 -7.27 -10.71
N ASP A 182 20.97 -6.33 -11.03
CA ASP A 182 21.30 -5.25 -10.09
C ASP A 182 20.08 -4.39 -9.74
N ARG A 183 19.24 -4.09 -10.74
CA ARG A 183 18.00 -3.36 -10.54
C ARG A 183 16.98 -4.17 -9.74
N ALA A 184 16.92 -5.48 -9.98
CA ALA A 184 16.07 -6.39 -9.22
C ALA A 184 16.50 -6.46 -7.75
N MET A 185 17.80 -6.47 -7.46
CA MET A 185 18.32 -6.45 -6.11
C MET A 185 18.02 -5.14 -5.39
N LEU A 186 18.10 -3.99 -6.05
CA LEU A 186 17.67 -2.71 -5.48
C LEU A 186 16.17 -2.69 -5.17
N THR A 187 15.34 -3.23 -6.07
CA THR A 187 13.90 -3.40 -5.81
C THR A 187 13.65 -4.31 -4.61
N LEU A 188 14.34 -5.44 -4.55
CA LEU A 188 14.24 -6.39 -3.43
C LEU A 188 14.67 -5.73 -2.10
N HIS A 189 15.79 -5.01 -2.11
CA HIS A 189 16.28 -4.24 -0.96
C HIS A 189 15.23 -3.26 -0.45
N SER A 190 14.68 -2.40 -1.31
CA SER A 190 13.67 -1.40 -0.95
C SER A 190 12.40 -2.06 -0.40
N THR A 191 11.95 -3.15 -1.03
CA THR A 191 10.77 -3.92 -0.59
C THR A 191 10.98 -4.54 0.78
N VAL A 192 12.03 -5.35 0.93
CA VAL A 192 12.28 -6.11 2.18
C VAL A 192 12.58 -5.16 3.34
N THR A 193 13.39 -4.13 3.12
CA THR A 193 13.71 -3.14 4.15
C THR A 193 12.46 -2.40 4.62
N SER A 194 11.61 -1.93 3.69
CA SER A 194 10.38 -1.22 4.06
C SER A 194 9.39 -2.12 4.79
N VAL A 195 9.21 -3.36 4.35
CA VAL A 195 8.32 -4.33 5.03
C VAL A 195 8.85 -4.68 6.41
N PHE A 196 10.15 -4.91 6.56
CA PHE A 196 10.77 -5.13 7.87
C PHE A 196 10.51 -3.96 8.83
N LEU A 197 10.73 -2.74 8.38
CA LEU A 197 10.45 -1.53 9.16
C LEU A 197 8.95 -1.39 9.48
N SER A 198 8.07 -1.78 8.54
CA SER A 198 6.62 -1.75 8.77
C SER A 198 6.20 -2.73 9.87
N PHE A 199 6.85 -3.89 9.96
CA PHE A 199 6.66 -4.83 11.07
C PHE A 199 7.24 -4.27 12.37
N LEU A 200 8.44 -3.69 12.31
CA LEU A 200 9.12 -3.13 13.49
C LEU A 200 8.27 -2.04 14.17
N PHE A 201 7.60 -1.18 13.40
CA PHE A 201 6.76 -0.10 13.93
C PHE A 201 5.28 -0.48 14.01
N GLY A 202 4.76 -1.19 13.02
CA GLY A 202 3.35 -1.52 12.91
C GLY A 202 2.90 -2.60 13.89
N MET A 203 3.73 -3.62 14.14
CA MET A 203 3.37 -4.71 15.04
C MET A 203 3.20 -4.25 16.50
N PRO A 204 4.12 -3.46 17.10
CA PRO A 204 3.90 -2.90 18.44
C PRO A 204 2.66 -2.01 18.52
N LEU A 205 2.40 -1.19 17.49
CA LEU A 205 1.20 -0.36 17.39
C LEU A 205 -0.07 -1.21 17.34
N ALA A 206 -0.06 -2.29 16.57
CA ALA A 206 -1.18 -3.22 16.48
C ALA A 206 -1.42 -3.98 17.78
N ILE A 207 -0.37 -4.44 18.46
CA ILE A 207 -0.46 -5.08 19.78
C ILE A 207 -1.06 -4.13 20.81
N TRP A 208 -0.64 -2.86 20.79
CA TRP A 208 -1.23 -1.83 21.65
C TRP A 208 -2.72 -1.62 21.33
N ALA A 209 -3.08 -1.48 20.06
CA ALA A 209 -4.46 -1.28 19.63
C ALA A 209 -5.36 -2.50 19.92
N ALA A 210 -4.83 -3.72 19.85
CA ALA A 210 -5.56 -4.96 20.12
C ALA A 210 -6.02 -5.11 21.58
N ARG A 211 -5.43 -4.34 22.52
CA ARG A 211 -5.74 -4.43 23.96
C ARG A 211 -7.18 -4.02 24.30
N THR A 212 -7.78 -3.13 23.54
CA THR A 212 -9.13 -2.64 23.79
C THR A 212 -9.97 -2.64 22.51
N GLU A 213 -11.26 -2.93 22.65
CA GLU A 213 -12.14 -2.98 21.49
C GLU A 213 -12.29 -1.61 20.80
N ARG A 214 -12.31 -0.53 21.60
CA ARG A 214 -12.41 0.83 21.06
C ARG A 214 -11.18 1.19 20.22
N ALA A 215 -9.97 0.90 20.73
CA ALA A 215 -8.73 1.17 20.00
C ALA A 215 -8.61 0.29 18.74
N SER A 216 -8.99 -0.98 18.83
CA SER A 216 -9.03 -1.88 17.66
C SER A 216 -9.95 -1.37 16.56
N ARG A 217 -11.19 -1.04 16.91
CA ARG A 217 -12.17 -0.50 15.94
C ARG A 217 -11.70 0.82 15.31
N ALA A 218 -11.15 1.72 16.11
CA ALA A 218 -10.61 2.97 15.61
C ALA A 218 -9.41 2.75 14.67
N MET A 219 -8.49 1.87 15.04
CA MET A 219 -7.31 1.58 14.23
C MET A 219 -7.67 0.85 12.92
N ILE A 220 -8.59 -0.12 12.96
CA ILE A 220 -9.10 -0.79 11.76
C ILE A 220 -9.79 0.22 10.85
N PHE A 221 -10.60 1.14 11.38
CA PHE A 221 -11.22 2.20 10.60
C PHE A 221 -10.17 3.10 9.90
N VAL A 222 -9.08 3.45 10.61
CA VAL A 222 -7.96 4.20 10.02
C VAL A 222 -7.29 3.39 8.91
N CYS A 223 -7.03 2.11 9.15
CA CYS A 223 -6.45 1.21 8.15
C CYS A 223 -7.35 1.08 6.91
N ASP A 224 -8.65 0.87 7.09
CA ASP A 224 -9.62 0.78 5.99
C ASP A 224 -9.68 2.07 5.18
N THR A 225 -9.68 3.21 5.87
CA THR A 225 -9.66 4.52 5.21
C THR A 225 -8.35 4.72 4.44
N ALA A 226 -7.22 4.37 5.06
CA ALA A 226 -5.91 4.46 4.43
C ALA A 226 -5.81 3.56 3.17
N GLN A 227 -6.37 2.37 3.18
CA GLN A 227 -6.37 1.47 2.01
C GLN A 227 -7.20 2.01 0.83
N THR A 228 -8.20 2.85 1.10
CA THR A 228 -8.97 3.48 0.01
C THR A 228 -8.20 4.60 -0.69
N PHE A 229 -7.14 5.12 -0.06
CA PHE A 229 -6.34 6.19 -0.63
C PHE A 229 -5.48 5.66 -1.78
N PRO A 230 -5.44 6.38 -2.90
CA PRO A 230 -4.49 6.08 -3.96
C PRO A 230 -3.05 6.12 -3.44
N SER A 231 -2.27 5.09 -3.74
CA SER A 231 -0.90 4.90 -3.22
C SER A 231 0.05 6.09 -3.45
N PHE A 232 -0.15 6.88 -4.52
CA PHE A 232 0.60 8.11 -4.78
C PHE A 232 0.51 9.17 -3.67
N ILE A 233 -0.58 9.17 -2.91
CA ILE A 233 -0.79 10.17 -1.86
C ILE A 233 0.24 10.03 -0.75
N TYR A 234 0.66 8.80 -0.47
CA TYR A 234 1.72 8.55 0.52
C TYR A 234 3.08 9.11 0.10
N LEU A 235 3.28 9.23 -1.22
CA LEU A 235 4.52 9.73 -1.81
C LEU A 235 4.66 11.24 -1.64
N LEU A 236 3.56 11.99 -1.74
CA LEU A 236 3.57 13.45 -1.69
C LEU A 236 4.16 14.02 -0.40
N PRO A 237 3.67 13.66 0.81
CA PRO A 237 4.25 14.14 2.06
C PRO A 237 5.72 13.72 2.23
N ALA A 238 6.07 12.50 1.78
CA ALA A 238 7.43 12.00 1.87
C ALA A 238 8.39 12.84 0.99
N ILE A 239 7.99 13.19 -0.24
CA ILE A 239 8.78 14.08 -1.12
C ILE A 239 8.90 15.47 -0.51
N MET A 240 7.83 16.00 0.05
CA MET A 240 7.83 17.32 0.68
C MET A 240 8.82 17.41 1.84
N LEU A 241 8.87 16.38 2.69
CA LEU A 241 9.73 16.35 3.87
C LEU A 241 11.18 15.98 3.56
N PHE A 242 11.41 14.99 2.71
CA PHE A 242 12.73 14.37 2.51
C PHE A 242 13.33 14.62 1.14
N GLY A 243 12.61 15.31 0.24
CA GLY A 243 13.04 15.53 -1.15
C GLY A 243 13.08 14.25 -1.97
N ILE A 244 13.81 14.25 -3.08
CA ILE A 244 14.00 13.10 -3.96
C ILE A 244 15.19 12.28 -3.47
N THR A 245 14.95 11.34 -2.57
CA THR A 245 15.99 10.50 -1.95
C THR A 245 15.53 9.05 -1.79
N PRO A 246 16.44 8.07 -1.67
CA PRO A 246 16.07 6.69 -1.35
C PRO A 246 15.28 6.57 -0.04
N VAL A 247 15.58 7.43 0.95
CA VAL A 247 14.83 7.49 2.23
C VAL A 247 13.36 7.81 2.00
N THR A 248 13.06 8.76 1.10
CA THR A 248 11.69 9.13 0.73
C THR A 248 10.90 7.94 0.23
N VAL A 249 11.52 7.14 -0.63
CA VAL A 249 10.90 5.93 -1.20
C VAL A 249 10.59 4.92 -0.11
N ILE A 250 11.58 4.60 0.72
CA ILE A 250 11.42 3.61 1.79
C ILE A 250 10.38 4.06 2.81
N LEU A 251 10.37 5.32 3.21
CA LEU A 251 9.37 5.84 4.14
C LEU A 251 7.95 5.84 3.53
N ALA A 252 7.81 6.17 2.26
CA ALA A 252 6.53 6.09 1.58
C ALA A 252 6.01 4.65 1.48
N ILE A 253 6.89 3.69 1.14
CA ILE A 253 6.56 2.27 1.12
C ILE A 253 6.22 1.79 2.53
N LEU A 254 7.00 2.15 3.55
CA LEU A 254 6.80 1.79 4.95
C LEU A 254 5.39 2.18 5.41
N VAL A 255 5.00 3.44 5.23
CA VAL A 255 3.67 3.92 5.65
C VAL A 255 2.56 3.16 4.95
N TYR A 256 2.71 2.91 3.65
CA TYR A 256 1.72 2.17 2.86
C TYR A 256 1.61 0.70 3.28
N THR A 257 2.74 0.03 3.52
CA THR A 257 2.79 -1.38 3.92
C THR A 257 2.48 -1.60 5.40
N MET A 258 2.61 -0.58 6.22
CA MET A 258 2.24 -0.64 7.63
C MET A 258 0.73 -0.89 7.83
N VAL A 259 -0.11 -0.44 6.88
CA VAL A 259 -1.56 -0.60 6.94
C VAL A 259 -1.98 -2.07 7.04
N PRO A 260 -1.62 -2.98 6.09
CA PRO A 260 -1.94 -4.39 6.22
C PRO A 260 -1.26 -5.05 7.43
N VAL A 261 -0.03 -4.67 7.79
CA VAL A 261 0.65 -5.19 8.98
C VAL A 261 -0.17 -4.93 10.24
N VAL A 262 -0.58 -3.69 10.47
CA VAL A 262 -1.39 -3.31 11.64
C VAL A 262 -2.73 -4.01 11.62
N ARG A 263 -3.43 -3.97 10.51
CA ARG A 263 -4.76 -4.56 10.37
C ARG A 263 -4.77 -6.05 10.68
N TYR A 264 -3.96 -6.84 9.96
CA TYR A 264 -3.95 -8.31 10.13
C TYR A 264 -3.36 -8.74 11.48
N THR A 265 -2.49 -7.94 12.10
CA THR A 265 -2.02 -8.22 13.46
C THR A 265 -3.15 -8.00 14.48
N ILE A 266 -3.95 -6.93 14.37
CA ILE A 266 -5.12 -6.73 15.23
C ILE A 266 -6.15 -7.84 15.03
N GLU A 267 -6.50 -8.15 13.78
CA GLU A 267 -7.44 -9.21 13.43
C GLU A 267 -6.98 -10.57 13.97
N GLY A 268 -5.70 -10.89 13.81
CA GLY A 268 -5.11 -12.14 14.31
C GLY A 268 -5.16 -12.25 15.83
N LEU A 269 -4.77 -11.19 16.55
CA LEU A 269 -4.76 -11.18 18.01
C LEU A 269 -6.20 -11.24 18.60
N ARG A 270 -7.15 -10.57 17.97
CA ARG A 270 -8.55 -10.57 18.39
C ARG A 270 -9.31 -11.82 17.94
N GLY A 271 -8.81 -12.52 16.94
CA GLY A 271 -9.37 -13.78 16.48
C GLY A 271 -8.98 -14.99 17.33
N VAL A 272 -8.12 -14.82 18.34
CA VAL A 272 -7.77 -15.89 19.27
C VAL A 272 -9.00 -16.25 20.12
N PRO A 273 -9.40 -17.54 20.20
CA PRO A 273 -10.54 -17.97 20.99
C PRO A 273 -10.43 -17.51 22.45
N PRO A 274 -11.49 -16.92 23.03
CA PRO A 274 -11.48 -16.39 24.39
C PRO A 274 -11.20 -17.49 25.43
N GLU A 275 -11.62 -18.72 25.16
CA GLU A 275 -11.40 -19.88 26.06
C GLU A 275 -9.92 -20.13 26.30
N LEU A 276 -9.07 -19.95 25.27
CA LEU A 276 -7.61 -20.14 25.40
C LEU A 276 -6.95 -18.99 26.18
N THR A 277 -7.47 -17.78 26.04
CA THR A 277 -6.97 -16.63 26.80
C THR A 277 -7.41 -16.68 28.26
N GLU A 278 -8.62 -17.14 28.55
CA GLU A 278 -9.15 -17.38 29.90
C GLU A 278 -8.41 -18.52 30.59
N ALA A 279 -8.15 -19.64 29.89
CA ALA A 279 -7.36 -20.74 30.43
C ALA A 279 -5.95 -20.27 30.84
N ALA A 280 -5.31 -19.39 30.05
CA ALA A 280 -4.02 -18.81 30.40
C ALA A 280 -4.12 -17.91 31.65
N ASP A 281 -5.18 -17.12 31.80
CA ASP A 281 -5.44 -16.29 32.97
C ASP A 281 -5.68 -17.17 34.23
N MET A 282 -6.43 -18.24 34.11
CA MET A 282 -6.66 -19.23 35.20
C MET A 282 -5.36 -19.95 35.61
N ALA A 283 -4.44 -20.17 34.67
CA ALA A 283 -3.11 -20.71 34.95
C ALA A 283 -2.13 -19.67 35.58
N GLY A 284 -2.59 -18.45 35.85
CA GLY A 284 -1.77 -17.39 36.46
C GLY A 284 -0.78 -16.71 35.48
N ALA A 285 -0.99 -16.81 34.19
CA ALA A 285 -0.11 -16.21 33.20
C ALA A 285 -0.17 -14.68 33.27
N THR A 286 0.99 -14.03 33.28
CA THR A 286 1.09 -12.57 33.14
C THR A 286 0.65 -12.14 31.74
N ARG A 287 0.31 -10.85 31.57
CA ARG A 287 -0.09 -10.28 30.26
C ARG A 287 0.93 -10.54 29.16
N TRP A 288 2.22 -10.50 29.47
CA TRP A 288 3.30 -10.77 28.52
C TRP A 288 3.41 -12.26 28.19
N GLN A 289 3.29 -13.14 29.17
CA GLN A 289 3.28 -14.59 28.96
C GLN A 289 2.07 -14.98 28.09
N LYS A 290 0.89 -14.44 28.38
CA LYS A 290 -0.31 -14.66 27.58
C LYS A 290 -0.12 -14.18 26.11
N LEU A 291 0.46 -12.98 25.93
CA LEU A 291 0.73 -12.47 24.59
C LEU A 291 1.70 -13.35 23.80
N TRP A 292 2.86 -13.67 24.38
CA TRP A 292 3.93 -14.36 23.66
C TRP A 292 3.72 -15.86 23.53
N ASN A 293 3.11 -16.51 24.52
CA ASN A 293 2.98 -17.97 24.56
C ASN A 293 1.63 -18.47 24.03
N VAL A 294 0.59 -17.62 24.00
CA VAL A 294 -0.75 -18.01 23.56
C VAL A 294 -1.23 -17.19 22.38
N GLN A 295 -1.36 -15.85 22.54
CA GLN A 295 -2.00 -15.02 21.53
C GLN A 295 -1.18 -14.90 20.24
N LEU A 296 0.11 -14.57 20.31
CA LEU A 296 0.95 -14.43 19.13
C LEU A 296 1.11 -15.75 18.35
N PRO A 297 1.40 -16.90 18.95
CA PRO A 297 1.49 -18.15 18.21
C PRO A 297 0.21 -18.53 17.47
N LEU A 298 -0.96 -18.28 18.09
CA LEU A 298 -2.27 -18.54 17.46
C LEU A 298 -2.64 -17.50 16.40
N ALA A 299 -2.19 -16.25 16.57
CA ALA A 299 -2.40 -15.18 15.59
C ALA A 299 -1.46 -15.27 14.38
N MET A 300 -0.35 -16.01 14.48
CA MET A 300 0.69 -16.06 13.45
C MET A 300 0.20 -16.39 12.04
N PRO A 301 -0.75 -17.32 11.81
CA PRO A 301 -1.26 -17.56 10.47
C PRO A 301 -1.91 -16.32 9.85
N THR A 302 -2.66 -15.55 10.62
CA THR A 302 -3.31 -14.31 10.18
C THR A 302 -2.28 -13.19 9.99
N ILE A 303 -1.30 -13.08 10.89
CA ILE A 303 -0.18 -12.12 10.75
C ILE A 303 0.62 -12.41 9.49
N ALA A 304 0.80 -13.69 9.13
CA ALA A 304 1.48 -14.07 7.89
C ALA A 304 0.73 -13.61 6.63
N VAL A 305 -0.61 -13.63 6.63
CA VAL A 305 -1.41 -13.01 5.57
C VAL A 305 -1.12 -11.52 5.49
N GLY A 306 -1.00 -10.85 6.63
CA GLY A 306 -0.58 -9.43 6.70
C GLY A 306 0.81 -9.19 6.12
N LEU A 307 1.78 -10.08 6.40
CA LEU A 307 3.12 -10.02 5.81
C LEU A 307 3.06 -10.17 4.28
N ASN A 308 2.29 -11.12 3.80
CA ASN A 308 2.12 -11.34 2.37
C ASN A 308 1.53 -10.11 1.67
N GLN A 309 0.46 -9.55 2.22
CA GLN A 309 -0.16 -8.33 1.70
C GLN A 309 0.82 -7.13 1.74
N ALA A 310 1.60 -6.99 2.81
CA ALA A 310 2.60 -5.93 2.92
C ALA A 310 3.67 -6.05 1.83
N LEU A 311 4.14 -7.26 1.52
CA LEU A 311 5.11 -7.48 0.44
C LEU A 311 4.52 -7.15 -0.93
N ILE A 312 3.29 -7.60 -1.23
CA ILE A 312 2.61 -7.28 -2.49
C ILE A 312 2.46 -5.75 -2.61
N PHE A 313 2.04 -5.08 -1.55
CA PHE A 313 1.90 -3.62 -1.52
C PHE A 313 3.26 -2.92 -1.69
N ALA A 314 4.33 -3.46 -1.10
CA ALA A 314 5.67 -2.92 -1.26
C ALA A 314 6.17 -3.02 -2.72
N PHE A 315 6.05 -4.18 -3.36
CA PHE A 315 6.41 -4.35 -4.77
C PHE A 315 5.61 -3.41 -5.68
N PHE A 316 4.33 -3.26 -5.41
CA PHE A 316 3.49 -2.32 -6.15
C PHE A 316 3.93 -0.87 -5.95
N MET A 317 4.25 -0.48 -4.71
CA MET A 317 4.65 0.88 -4.38
C MET A 317 6.04 1.23 -4.92
N VAL A 318 6.98 0.28 -5.03
CA VAL A 318 8.29 0.51 -5.66
C VAL A 318 8.12 0.93 -7.12
N ILE A 319 7.20 0.30 -7.87
CA ILE A 319 6.93 0.72 -9.26
C ILE A 319 6.43 2.17 -9.32
N ILE A 320 5.60 2.55 -8.35
CA ILE A 320 5.07 3.91 -8.25
C ILE A 320 6.17 4.89 -7.83
N ALA A 321 7.03 4.51 -6.90
CA ALA A 321 8.15 5.31 -6.42
C ALA A 321 9.20 5.61 -7.49
N ALA A 322 9.19 4.88 -8.61
CA ALA A 322 10.01 5.16 -9.78
C ALA A 322 9.89 6.61 -10.28
N PHE A 323 8.72 7.24 -10.06
CA PHE A 323 8.49 8.65 -10.42
C PHE A 323 9.30 9.64 -9.58
N ILE A 324 9.87 9.21 -8.46
CA ILE A 324 10.80 10.01 -7.65
C ILE A 324 12.25 9.84 -8.13
N GLY A 325 12.51 9.03 -9.16
CA GLY A 325 13.87 8.85 -9.68
C GLY A 325 14.71 7.84 -8.88
N THR A 326 14.10 6.75 -8.44
CA THR A 326 14.81 5.59 -7.87
C THR A 326 15.71 4.92 -8.91
N ARG A 327 16.66 4.07 -8.45
CA ARG A 327 17.57 3.32 -9.36
C ARG A 327 17.16 1.86 -9.53
N ASP A 328 15.90 1.53 -9.29
CA ASP A 328 15.34 0.18 -9.26
C ASP A 328 14.67 -0.25 -10.59
N LEU A 329 14.03 -1.41 -10.60
CA LEU A 329 13.26 -1.91 -11.75
C LEU A 329 12.14 -0.96 -12.15
N GLY A 330 11.49 -0.29 -11.19
CA GLY A 330 10.41 0.65 -11.46
C GLY A 330 10.87 1.80 -12.35
N GLN A 331 12.04 2.39 -12.08
CA GLN A 331 12.60 3.46 -12.90
C GLN A 331 12.91 3.00 -14.33
N GLU A 332 13.46 1.80 -14.48
CA GLU A 332 13.72 1.25 -15.83
C GLU A 332 12.41 0.97 -16.58
N MET A 333 11.38 0.49 -15.88
CA MET A 333 10.03 0.34 -16.46
C MET A 333 9.50 1.68 -16.97
N GLN A 334 9.63 2.74 -16.18
CA GLN A 334 9.19 4.08 -16.59
C GLN A 334 9.95 4.60 -17.81
N ARG A 335 11.28 4.43 -17.85
CA ARG A 335 12.12 4.84 -18.98
C ARG A 335 11.78 4.09 -20.26
N THR A 336 11.56 2.79 -20.15
CA THR A 336 11.24 1.94 -21.30
C THR A 336 9.81 2.14 -21.80
N LEU A 337 8.87 2.51 -20.92
CA LEU A 337 7.52 2.96 -21.30
C LEU A 337 7.56 4.26 -22.10
N ALA A 338 8.31 5.25 -21.62
CA ALA A 338 8.48 6.52 -22.34
C ALA A 338 9.17 6.33 -23.70
N GLY A 339 10.06 5.35 -23.82
CA GLY A 339 10.78 5.02 -25.07
C GLY A 339 10.04 4.00 -25.96
N THR A 340 8.80 3.61 -25.65
CA THR A 340 7.99 2.62 -26.39
C THR A 340 8.66 1.24 -26.59
N HIS A 341 9.59 0.87 -25.71
CA HIS A 341 10.28 -0.42 -25.76
C HIS A 341 9.48 -1.53 -25.06
N LEU A 342 8.39 -1.99 -25.67
CA LEU A 342 7.46 -2.96 -25.08
C LEU A 342 8.14 -4.25 -24.61
N GLY A 343 9.05 -4.83 -25.39
CA GLY A 343 9.74 -6.08 -25.02
C GLY A 343 10.54 -5.95 -23.72
N LYS A 344 11.29 -4.85 -23.55
CA LYS A 344 12.02 -4.57 -22.31
C LYS A 344 11.08 -4.37 -21.12
N ASN A 345 9.95 -3.71 -21.32
CA ASN A 345 8.94 -3.53 -20.26
C ASN A 345 8.38 -4.86 -19.78
N PHE A 346 8.11 -5.81 -20.67
CA PHE A 346 7.66 -7.14 -20.28
C PHE A 346 8.70 -7.85 -19.42
N THR A 347 9.99 -7.84 -19.80
CA THR A 347 11.04 -8.49 -19.00
C THR A 347 11.20 -7.87 -17.62
N LEU A 348 11.13 -6.55 -17.52
CA LEU A 348 11.15 -5.82 -16.23
C LEU A 348 9.94 -6.17 -15.37
N GLY A 349 8.73 -6.13 -15.96
CA GLY A 349 7.49 -6.48 -15.28
C GLY A 349 7.48 -7.92 -14.78
N PHE A 350 7.90 -8.87 -15.60
CA PHE A 350 8.04 -10.26 -15.17
C PHE A 350 9.06 -10.43 -14.04
N SER A 351 10.16 -9.69 -14.04
CA SER A 351 11.11 -9.72 -12.92
C SER A 351 10.46 -9.33 -11.59
N VAL A 352 9.67 -8.27 -11.56
CA VAL A 352 8.93 -7.85 -10.36
C VAL A 352 7.90 -8.91 -9.95
N VAL A 353 7.13 -9.42 -10.92
CA VAL A 353 6.09 -10.44 -10.68
C VAL A 353 6.70 -11.73 -10.12
N PHE A 354 7.79 -12.23 -10.69
CA PHE A 354 8.44 -13.45 -10.21
C PHE A 354 9.01 -13.30 -8.81
N MET A 355 9.59 -12.14 -8.47
CA MET A 355 10.02 -11.86 -7.10
C MET A 355 8.82 -11.85 -6.15
N ALA A 356 7.74 -11.13 -6.48
CA ALA A 356 6.54 -11.04 -5.65
C ALA A 356 5.89 -12.43 -5.45
N LEU A 357 5.71 -13.21 -6.53
CA LEU A 357 5.14 -14.56 -6.46
C LEU A 357 6.01 -15.52 -5.64
N THR A 358 7.32 -15.38 -5.66
CA THR A 358 8.21 -16.22 -4.84
C THR A 358 7.91 -16.06 -3.36
N PHE A 359 7.78 -14.81 -2.90
CA PHE A 359 7.45 -14.52 -1.50
C PHE A 359 6.01 -14.91 -1.16
N ASP A 360 5.07 -14.63 -2.05
CA ASP A 360 3.66 -14.99 -1.89
C ASP A 360 3.50 -16.51 -1.66
N ILE A 361 4.07 -17.31 -2.54
CA ILE A 361 3.98 -18.78 -2.45
C ILE A 361 4.65 -19.30 -1.19
N ALA A 362 5.82 -18.75 -0.81
CA ALA A 362 6.54 -19.20 0.38
C ALA A 362 5.76 -18.88 1.67
N ILE A 363 5.24 -17.67 1.79
CA ILE A 363 4.53 -17.20 2.99
C ILE A 363 3.19 -17.93 3.12
N ASN A 364 2.43 -18.06 2.03
CA ASN A 364 1.16 -18.78 2.04
C ASN A 364 1.34 -20.25 2.43
N ALA A 365 2.36 -20.92 1.89
CA ALA A 365 2.68 -22.29 2.25
C ALA A 365 3.05 -22.43 3.73
N TRP A 366 3.80 -21.47 4.28
CA TRP A 366 4.12 -21.44 5.70
C TRP A 366 2.89 -21.19 6.58
N ALA A 367 2.04 -20.22 6.21
CA ALA A 367 0.83 -19.91 6.93
C ALA A 367 -0.12 -21.09 6.97
N GLU A 368 -0.31 -21.78 5.84
CA GLU A 368 -1.14 -22.99 5.76
C GLU A 368 -0.60 -24.14 6.61
N LYS A 369 0.73 -24.36 6.58
CA LYS A 369 1.37 -25.37 7.42
C LYS A 369 1.17 -25.06 8.91
N ARG A 370 1.31 -23.80 9.32
CA ARG A 370 1.07 -23.37 10.71
C ARG A 370 -0.38 -23.54 11.11
N ARG A 371 -1.31 -23.15 10.23
CA ARG A 371 -2.75 -23.32 10.47
C ARG A 371 -3.11 -24.79 10.73
N LYS A 372 -2.64 -25.69 9.88
CA LYS A 372 -2.86 -27.15 10.07
C LYS A 372 -2.25 -27.68 11.37
N MET A 373 -1.07 -27.18 11.79
CA MET A 373 -0.45 -27.60 13.07
C MET A 373 -1.22 -27.12 14.31
N LEU A 374 -1.94 -26.01 14.18
CA LEU A 374 -2.74 -25.44 15.26
C LEU A 374 -4.19 -25.97 15.28
N GLY A 375 -4.56 -26.83 14.31
CA GLY A 375 -5.93 -27.37 14.22
C GLY A 375 -6.97 -26.33 13.79
N LEU A 376 -6.54 -25.25 13.13
CA LEU A 376 -7.39 -24.13 12.69
C LEU A 376 -7.82 -24.27 11.22
#